data_30cfec0039ae2d5b07ee12357397904c
#
_entry.id   30cfec0039ae2d5b07ee12357397904c
#
_cell.length_a   1.000
_cell.length_b   1.000
_cell.length_c   1.000
_cell.angle_alpha   90.00
_cell.angle_beta   90.00
_cell.angle_gamma   90.00
#
_symmetry.space_group_name_H-M   'P 1'
#
loop_
_entity.id
_entity.type
_entity.pdbx_description
1 polymer ?
#
loop_
_entity_poly.entity_id
_entity_poly.type
_entity_poly.pdbx_seq_one_letter_code
_entity_poly.pdbx_strand_id
1 'polypeptide(L)'
;GGEPLLAFDSIKRISESLNDCNIKFSSSLITNGYLLDKEKIEQLSSLNINTIQISIDGDSNIHNRSRPHIANGDSYEKIMENLQHLHDYLMQNNVKINVGIRYHVDKNNINCFSGIANLVTDKFPLFILYPSMVQDNIGNDKYTKTKSALNQQEYIDFLKDNCGQARNIYIQTFPECMLGTGCIAAMSNGYVIGSCGELYLCWEDVGNSDKIIGNITKGFVNINKIHEKAKFISGNDPTLDTKCKNCLFLPVCGGGCPGKRIKNKYGIYQYNLCTYFKTGNEIKNFLNIHYTMLKSKTNLKKISI
;
A
#
# COMPACT_ATOMS: atom_id res chain seq x y z
N GLY A 1 -3.98 13.25 1.74
CA GLY A 1 -3.08 12.94 2.83
C GLY A 1 -3.75 13.10 4.18
N GLY A 2 -3.14 12.59 5.21
CA GLY A 2 -3.70 12.58 6.56
C GLY A 2 -4.63 11.39 6.81
N GLU A 3 -5.41 11.48 7.90
CA GLU A 3 -6.35 10.43 8.31
C GLU A 3 -7.72 10.66 7.67
N PRO A 4 -8.19 9.76 6.78
CA PRO A 4 -9.45 9.96 6.07
C PRO A 4 -10.68 9.95 7.00
N LEU A 5 -10.63 9.23 8.13
CA LEU A 5 -11.75 9.15 9.06
C LEU A 5 -12.03 10.47 9.83
N LEU A 6 -11.10 11.44 9.78
CA LEU A 6 -11.38 12.81 10.22
C LEU A 6 -12.41 13.51 9.33
N ALA A 7 -12.56 13.07 8.09
CA ALA A 7 -13.51 13.59 7.12
C ALA A 7 -14.58 12.54 6.74
N PHE A 8 -15.03 11.73 7.70
CA PHE A 8 -15.95 10.61 7.44
C PHE A 8 -17.26 11.07 6.78
N ASP A 9 -17.80 12.21 7.17
CA ASP A 9 -18.99 12.80 6.55
C ASP A 9 -18.77 13.12 5.06
N SER A 10 -17.55 13.53 4.68
CA SER A 10 -17.24 13.75 3.28
C SER A 10 -17.18 12.44 2.49
N ILE A 11 -16.63 11.37 3.10
CA ILE A 11 -16.62 10.03 2.49
C ILE A 11 -18.08 9.57 2.27
N LYS A 12 -18.93 9.72 3.28
CA LYS A 12 -20.34 9.37 3.22
C LYS A 12 -21.06 10.13 2.09
N ARG A 13 -20.94 11.45 2.06
CA ARG A 13 -21.57 12.30 1.03
C ARG A 13 -21.10 11.93 -0.39
N ILE A 14 -19.81 11.63 -0.59
CA ILE A 14 -19.28 11.21 -1.90
C ILE A 14 -19.90 9.86 -2.30
N SER A 15 -19.93 8.89 -1.39
CA SER A 15 -20.49 7.56 -1.67
C SER A 15 -21.98 7.63 -1.97
N GLU A 16 -22.73 8.40 -1.21
CA GLU A 16 -24.18 8.62 -1.42
C GLU A 16 -24.42 9.29 -2.80
N SER A 17 -23.68 10.36 -3.11
CA SER A 17 -23.81 11.04 -4.40
C SER A 17 -23.50 10.14 -5.60
N LEU A 18 -22.49 9.25 -5.48
CA LEU A 18 -22.18 8.29 -6.54
C LEU A 18 -23.30 7.24 -6.70
N ASN A 19 -23.88 6.77 -5.59
CA ASN A 19 -25.02 5.85 -5.61
C ASN A 19 -26.27 6.51 -6.23
N ASP A 20 -26.58 7.74 -5.87
CA ASP A 20 -27.71 8.51 -6.42
C ASP A 20 -27.58 8.73 -7.94
N CYS A 21 -26.34 8.87 -8.41
CA CYS A 21 -26.04 8.93 -9.84
C CYS A 21 -25.99 7.55 -10.53
N ASN A 22 -26.31 6.46 -9.82
CA ASN A 22 -26.20 5.07 -10.32
C ASN A 22 -24.80 4.69 -10.85
N ILE A 23 -23.75 5.30 -10.30
CA ILE A 23 -22.37 5.00 -10.68
C ILE A 23 -21.90 3.76 -9.91
N LYS A 24 -21.53 2.69 -10.62
CA LYS A 24 -20.93 1.51 -10.00
C LYS A 24 -19.47 1.82 -9.62
N PHE A 25 -19.16 1.73 -8.34
CA PHE A 25 -17.83 1.96 -7.82
C PHE A 25 -17.50 1.00 -6.68
N SER A 26 -16.24 0.90 -6.36
CA SER A 26 -15.68 0.17 -5.22
C SER A 26 -14.64 1.05 -4.57
N SER A 27 -14.63 1.11 -3.25
CA SER A 27 -13.74 1.97 -2.48
C SER A 27 -12.79 1.19 -1.59
N SER A 28 -11.58 1.74 -1.43
CA SER A 28 -10.60 1.28 -0.46
C SER A 28 -10.32 2.38 0.56
N LEU A 29 -10.35 2.04 1.84
CA LEU A 29 -10.04 2.92 2.95
C LEU A 29 -8.66 2.60 3.50
N ILE A 30 -7.74 3.58 3.50
CA ILE A 30 -6.43 3.48 4.15
C ILE A 30 -6.45 4.38 5.36
N THR A 31 -6.38 3.81 6.55
CA THR A 31 -6.54 4.52 7.82
C THR A 31 -5.49 4.08 8.85
N ASN A 32 -5.23 4.91 9.84
CA ASN A 32 -4.46 4.51 11.02
C ASN A 32 -5.30 3.63 11.99
N GLY A 33 -6.61 3.53 11.79
CA GLY A 33 -7.52 2.71 12.58
C GLY A 33 -7.99 3.34 13.90
N TYR A 34 -7.42 4.46 14.33
CA TYR A 34 -7.73 5.07 15.62
C TYR A 34 -9.19 5.56 15.73
N LEU A 35 -9.70 6.16 14.66
CA LEU A 35 -11.08 6.69 14.57
C LEU A 35 -12.09 5.69 13.99
N LEU A 36 -11.69 4.44 13.78
CA LEU A 36 -12.56 3.39 13.22
C LEU A 36 -13.43 2.77 14.33
N ASP A 37 -14.34 3.55 14.90
CA ASP A 37 -15.28 3.13 15.93
C ASP A 37 -16.43 2.28 15.39
N LYS A 38 -17.26 1.74 16.28
CA LYS A 38 -18.40 0.86 15.94
C LYS A 38 -19.37 1.52 14.98
N GLU A 39 -19.69 2.79 15.19
CA GLU A 39 -20.65 3.53 14.37
C GLU A 39 -20.18 3.63 12.92
N LYS A 40 -18.89 3.91 12.69
CA LYS A 40 -18.32 3.95 11.35
C LYS A 40 -18.21 2.57 10.71
N ILE A 41 -17.86 1.54 11.50
CA ILE A 41 -17.79 0.16 11.04
C ILE A 41 -19.12 -0.31 10.45
N GLU A 42 -20.24 -0.02 11.12
CA GLU A 42 -21.58 -0.39 10.65
C GLU A 42 -21.96 0.23 9.31
N GLN A 43 -21.39 1.40 8.98
CA GLN A 43 -21.68 2.13 7.75
C GLN A 43 -20.79 1.72 6.56
N LEU A 44 -19.66 1.02 6.80
CA LEU A 44 -18.65 0.73 5.74
C LEU A 44 -19.25 0.04 4.51
N SER A 45 -20.14 -0.92 4.73
CA SER A 45 -20.74 -1.70 3.65
C SER A 45 -21.65 -0.85 2.76
N SER A 46 -22.47 0.03 3.37
CA SER A 46 -23.37 0.94 2.63
C SER A 46 -22.61 2.00 1.83
N LEU A 47 -21.36 2.29 2.22
CA LEU A 47 -20.48 3.23 1.53
C LEU A 47 -19.62 2.57 0.42
N ASN A 48 -19.91 1.32 0.05
CA ASN A 48 -19.15 0.55 -0.94
C ASN A 48 -17.65 0.44 -0.61
N ILE A 49 -17.29 0.44 0.69
CA ILE A 49 -15.93 0.21 1.14
C ILE A 49 -15.69 -1.31 1.20
N ASN A 50 -14.96 -1.84 0.23
CA ASN A 50 -14.72 -3.27 0.07
C ASN A 50 -13.34 -3.68 0.57
N THR A 51 -12.46 -2.73 0.81
CA THR A 51 -11.10 -2.98 1.30
C THR A 51 -10.71 -1.95 2.34
N ILE A 52 -10.12 -2.41 3.43
CA ILE A 52 -9.57 -1.54 4.47
C ILE A 52 -8.12 -1.92 4.69
N GLN A 53 -7.24 -0.92 4.72
CA GLN A 53 -5.85 -1.08 5.13
C GLN A 53 -5.62 -0.33 6.42
N ILE A 54 -5.09 -1.02 7.45
CA ILE A 54 -4.74 -0.43 8.74
C ILE A 54 -3.26 -0.66 8.98
N SER A 55 -2.57 0.36 9.54
CA SER A 55 -1.12 0.29 9.78
C SER A 55 -0.83 -0.09 11.23
N ILE A 56 0.00 -1.12 11.44
CA ILE A 56 0.56 -1.51 12.74
C ILE A 56 2.08 -1.61 12.58
N ASP A 57 2.84 -0.91 13.43
CA ASP A 57 4.31 -0.82 13.28
C ASP A 57 5.08 -1.61 14.36
N GLY A 58 4.41 -2.42 15.17
CA GLY A 58 5.03 -3.24 16.23
C GLY A 58 4.08 -3.50 17.39
N ASP A 59 4.64 -3.92 18.53
CA ASP A 59 3.93 -3.96 19.81
C ASP A 59 3.56 -2.54 20.30
N SER A 60 2.87 -2.44 21.43
CA SER A 60 2.40 -1.15 21.98
C SER A 60 3.52 -0.13 22.14
N ASN A 61 4.68 -0.57 22.64
CA ASN A 61 5.82 0.34 22.89
C ASN A 61 6.39 0.91 21.60
N ILE A 62 6.59 0.06 20.59
CA ILE A 62 7.16 0.47 19.30
C ILE A 62 6.12 1.24 18.50
N HIS A 63 4.89 0.77 18.46
CA HIS A 63 3.82 1.44 17.72
C HIS A 63 3.57 2.85 18.27
N ASN A 64 3.40 3.02 19.57
CA ASN A 64 3.14 4.31 20.20
C ASN A 64 4.30 5.30 20.04
N ARG A 65 5.54 4.80 19.96
CA ARG A 65 6.70 5.64 19.67
C ARG A 65 6.75 6.10 18.21
N SER A 66 6.37 5.24 17.26
CA SER A 66 6.37 5.56 15.82
C SER A 66 5.13 6.32 15.39
N ARG A 67 4.00 6.08 16.03
CA ARG A 67 2.68 6.68 15.73
C ARG A 67 2.00 7.19 17.02
N PRO A 68 2.60 8.16 17.70
CA PRO A 68 2.02 8.68 18.94
C PRO A 68 0.69 9.38 18.66
N HIS A 69 -0.29 9.18 19.53
CA HIS A 69 -1.50 10.00 19.51
C HIS A 69 -1.17 11.40 20.07
N ILE A 70 -1.72 12.43 19.44
CA ILE A 70 -1.37 13.83 19.71
C ILE A 70 -1.67 14.26 21.17
N ALA A 71 -2.66 13.66 21.81
CA ALA A 71 -3.08 14.06 23.17
C ALA A 71 -2.28 13.37 24.27
N ASN A 72 -2.03 12.03 24.15
CA ASN A 72 -1.48 11.22 25.24
C ASN A 72 -0.36 10.26 24.81
N GLY A 73 0.02 10.26 23.53
CA GLY A 73 1.02 9.35 23.00
C GLY A 73 0.54 7.92 22.70
N ASP A 74 -0.57 7.49 23.29
CA ASP A 74 -1.07 6.12 23.17
C ASP A 74 -2.11 5.97 22.07
N SER A 75 -1.78 5.22 21.01
CA SER A 75 -2.70 4.91 19.91
C SER A 75 -2.99 3.41 19.81
N TYR A 76 -2.07 2.56 20.23
CA TYR A 76 -2.09 1.11 19.99
C TYR A 76 -3.33 0.44 20.57
N GLU A 77 -3.61 0.63 21.86
CA GLU A 77 -4.73 -0.05 22.52
C GLU A 77 -6.08 0.31 21.88
N LYS A 78 -6.26 1.60 21.53
CA LYS A 78 -7.49 2.04 20.85
C LYS A 78 -7.62 1.42 19.46
N ILE A 79 -6.54 1.31 18.73
CA ILE A 79 -6.53 0.66 17.40
C ILE A 79 -6.85 -0.83 17.56
N MET A 80 -6.28 -1.52 18.55
CA MET A 80 -6.53 -2.93 18.80
C MET A 80 -8.00 -3.19 19.20
N GLU A 81 -8.59 -2.32 20.03
CA GLU A 81 -10.02 -2.34 20.34
C GLU A 81 -10.89 -2.22 19.07
N ASN A 82 -10.56 -1.24 18.22
CA ASN A 82 -11.29 -1.01 16.96
C ASN A 82 -11.13 -2.18 15.97
N LEU A 83 -9.94 -2.81 15.92
CA LEU A 83 -9.72 -4.03 15.14
C LEU A 83 -10.58 -5.19 15.64
N GLN A 84 -10.73 -5.35 16.96
CA GLN A 84 -11.60 -6.37 17.54
C GLN A 84 -13.06 -6.10 17.15
N HIS A 85 -13.54 -4.88 17.29
CA HIS A 85 -14.90 -4.49 16.87
C HIS A 85 -15.14 -4.76 15.37
N LEU A 86 -14.17 -4.41 14.52
CA LEU A 86 -14.26 -4.67 13.08
C LEU A 86 -14.34 -6.16 12.77
N HIS A 87 -13.45 -6.96 13.40
CA HIS A 87 -13.43 -8.41 13.21
C HIS A 87 -14.77 -9.05 13.62
N ASP A 88 -15.27 -8.70 14.81
CA ASP A 88 -16.52 -9.22 15.33
C ASP A 88 -17.71 -8.83 14.46
N TYR A 89 -17.75 -7.58 14.00
CA TYR A 89 -18.81 -7.11 13.09
C TYR A 89 -18.82 -7.90 11.78
N LEU A 90 -17.65 -8.11 11.15
CA LEU A 90 -17.54 -8.86 9.90
C LEU A 90 -17.97 -10.33 10.07
N MET A 91 -17.61 -10.95 11.21
CA MET A 91 -18.01 -12.33 11.54
C MET A 91 -19.51 -12.46 11.75
N GLN A 92 -20.09 -11.57 12.57
CA GLN A 92 -21.51 -11.64 12.97
C GLN A 92 -22.46 -11.32 11.81
N ASN A 93 -22.09 -10.37 10.95
CA ASN A 93 -22.96 -9.90 9.88
C ASN A 93 -22.67 -10.51 8.51
N ASN A 94 -21.70 -11.44 8.43
CA ASN A 94 -21.25 -12.05 7.16
C ASN A 94 -20.91 -11.00 6.06
N VAL A 95 -20.33 -9.87 6.48
CA VAL A 95 -19.95 -8.77 5.58
C VAL A 95 -18.61 -9.07 4.94
N LYS A 96 -18.51 -8.94 3.63
CA LYS A 96 -17.29 -9.22 2.85
C LYS A 96 -16.50 -7.94 2.62
N ILE A 97 -15.66 -7.59 3.56
CA ILE A 97 -14.66 -6.53 3.44
C ILE A 97 -13.28 -7.17 3.61
N ASN A 98 -12.37 -6.90 2.67
CA ASN A 98 -10.99 -7.34 2.77
C ASN A 98 -10.22 -6.42 3.71
N VAL A 99 -9.73 -6.94 4.83
CA VAL A 99 -8.96 -6.16 5.80
C VAL A 99 -7.49 -6.56 5.74
N GLY A 100 -6.65 -5.59 5.40
CA GLY A 100 -5.20 -5.74 5.39
C GLY A 100 -4.55 -4.98 6.54
N ILE A 101 -3.76 -5.66 7.35
CA ILE A 101 -2.89 -5.03 8.34
C ILE A 101 -1.52 -4.85 7.68
N ARG A 102 -1.13 -3.59 7.48
CA ARG A 102 0.16 -3.25 6.90
C ARG A 102 1.18 -3.03 8.00
N TYR A 103 2.23 -3.82 7.98
CA TYR A 103 3.37 -3.70 8.87
C TYR A 103 4.51 -2.99 8.17
N HIS A 104 4.85 -1.77 8.61
CA HIS A 104 5.98 -1.03 8.04
C HIS A 104 7.27 -1.47 8.71
N VAL A 105 8.04 -2.30 8.00
CA VAL A 105 9.27 -2.89 8.53
C VAL A 105 10.43 -1.90 8.45
N ASP A 106 11.09 -1.71 9.59
CA ASP A 106 12.36 -0.99 9.72
C ASP A 106 13.30 -1.67 10.73
N LYS A 107 14.48 -1.13 10.97
CA LYS A 107 15.48 -1.69 11.92
C LYS A 107 15.00 -1.71 13.37
N ASN A 108 14.06 -0.83 13.74
CA ASN A 108 13.57 -0.73 15.11
C ASN A 108 12.51 -1.79 15.44
N ASN A 109 11.81 -2.30 14.42
CA ASN A 109 10.66 -3.17 14.63
C ASN A 109 10.77 -4.56 13.96
N ILE A 110 11.82 -4.81 13.19
CA ILE A 110 12.00 -6.06 12.44
C ILE A 110 11.83 -7.31 13.32
N ASN A 111 12.28 -7.27 14.56
CA ASN A 111 12.19 -8.38 15.52
C ASN A 111 10.79 -8.56 16.13
N CYS A 112 9.91 -7.58 16.00
CA CYS A 112 8.54 -7.64 16.55
C CYS A 112 7.54 -8.28 15.58
N PHE A 113 7.91 -8.48 14.32
CA PHE A 113 7.01 -8.97 13.28
C PHE A 113 6.37 -10.31 13.63
N SER A 114 7.15 -11.29 14.12
CA SER A 114 6.62 -12.62 14.50
C SER A 114 5.58 -12.55 15.61
N GLY A 115 5.77 -11.66 16.60
CA GLY A 115 4.79 -11.43 17.66
C GLY A 115 3.47 -10.87 17.13
N ILE A 116 3.55 -9.87 16.22
CA ILE A 116 2.36 -9.31 15.57
C ILE A 116 1.71 -10.33 14.63
N ALA A 117 2.50 -11.16 13.96
CA ALA A 117 2.00 -12.22 13.10
C ALA A 117 1.17 -13.24 13.88
N ASN A 118 1.66 -13.67 15.03
CA ASN A 118 0.92 -14.58 15.93
C ASN A 118 -0.35 -13.90 16.44
N LEU A 119 -0.26 -12.67 16.92
CA LEU A 119 -1.41 -11.92 17.42
C LEU A 119 -2.51 -11.79 16.35
N VAL A 120 -2.15 -11.44 15.10
CA VAL A 120 -3.13 -11.31 14.02
C VAL A 120 -3.72 -12.67 13.65
N THR A 121 -2.91 -13.73 13.64
CA THR A 121 -3.38 -15.08 13.32
C THR A 121 -4.38 -15.58 14.37
N ASP A 122 -4.11 -15.33 15.64
CA ASP A 122 -4.91 -15.85 16.76
C ASP A 122 -6.19 -15.02 16.98
N LYS A 123 -6.06 -13.69 16.96
CA LYS A 123 -7.20 -12.81 17.28
C LYS A 123 -8.01 -12.39 16.07
N PHE A 124 -7.39 -12.24 14.90
CA PHE A 124 -8.02 -11.67 13.70
C PHE A 124 -7.85 -12.57 12.47
N PRO A 125 -8.33 -13.82 12.48
CA PRO A 125 -8.10 -14.77 11.39
C PRO A 125 -8.68 -14.36 10.04
N LEU A 126 -9.61 -13.39 9.99
CA LEU A 126 -10.14 -12.80 8.76
C LEU A 126 -9.22 -11.75 8.13
N PHE A 127 -8.26 -11.22 8.89
CA PHE A 127 -7.41 -10.13 8.42
C PHE A 127 -6.11 -10.69 7.82
N ILE A 128 -5.57 -9.98 6.86
CA ILE A 128 -4.31 -10.35 6.19
C ILE A 128 -3.21 -9.41 6.67
N LEU A 129 -2.19 -9.95 7.33
CA LEU A 129 -0.98 -9.22 7.67
C LEU A 129 0.00 -9.25 6.49
N TYR A 130 0.54 -8.10 6.10
CA TYR A 130 1.58 -8.03 5.10
C TYR A 130 2.64 -6.97 5.43
N PRO A 131 3.94 -7.32 5.30
CA PRO A 131 5.01 -6.39 5.52
C PRO A 131 5.19 -5.44 4.33
N SER A 132 5.65 -4.25 4.62
CA SER A 132 6.03 -3.23 3.63
C SER A 132 7.31 -2.56 4.10
N MET A 133 8.32 -2.55 3.26
CA MET A 133 9.58 -1.86 3.57
C MET A 133 9.35 -0.35 3.65
N VAL A 134 9.86 0.28 4.70
CA VAL A 134 9.98 1.75 4.76
C VAL A 134 10.96 2.18 3.67
N GLN A 135 10.48 2.95 2.71
CA GLN A 135 11.33 3.48 1.64
C GLN A 135 11.81 4.87 2.02
N ASP A 136 13.13 5.08 1.92
CA ASP A 136 13.67 6.43 1.91
C ASP A 136 13.25 7.13 0.61
N ASN A 137 12.45 8.16 0.71
CA ASN A 137 12.15 9.06 -0.40
C ASN A 137 13.35 9.99 -0.63
N ILE A 138 14.39 9.44 -1.27
CA ILE A 138 15.55 10.23 -1.70
C ILE A 138 15.05 11.20 -2.78
N GLY A 139 15.08 12.49 -2.48
CA GLY A 139 14.74 13.52 -3.46
C GLY A 139 13.69 14.55 -3.04
N ASN A 140 13.07 14.40 -1.88
CA ASN A 140 12.44 15.51 -1.19
C ASN A 140 13.35 15.93 -0.04
N ASP A 141 13.94 17.13 -0.12
CA ASP A 141 14.77 17.73 0.94
C ASP A 141 14.04 17.86 2.31
N LYS A 142 12.74 17.54 2.34
CA LYS A 142 11.89 17.55 3.52
C LYS A 142 11.86 16.24 4.31
N TYR A 143 12.31 15.13 3.72
CA TYR A 143 12.37 13.84 4.42
C TYR A 143 13.82 13.42 4.60
N THR A 144 14.34 13.69 5.80
CA THR A 144 15.61 13.12 6.25
C THR A 144 15.56 11.60 6.09
N LYS A 145 16.62 11.01 5.51
CA LYS A 145 16.84 9.55 5.52
C LYS A 145 16.53 9.04 6.91
N THR A 146 15.52 8.22 7.06
CA THR A 146 15.30 7.54 8.33
C THR A 146 16.45 6.56 8.51
N LYS A 147 17.32 6.81 9.51
CA LYS A 147 18.44 5.92 9.85
C LYS A 147 17.99 4.48 10.12
N SER A 148 16.69 4.28 10.31
CA SER A 148 16.04 3.00 10.57
C SER A 148 15.63 2.23 9.32
N ALA A 149 15.64 2.81 8.12
CA ALA A 149 15.26 2.10 6.90
C ALA A 149 16.18 0.90 6.65
N LEU A 150 15.57 -0.23 6.28
CA LEU A 150 16.32 -1.42 5.85
C LEU A 150 16.96 -1.17 4.50
N ASN A 151 18.16 -1.71 4.29
CA ASN A 151 18.67 -1.86 2.95
C ASN A 151 17.96 -3.03 2.24
N GLN A 152 18.20 -3.15 0.93
CA GLN A 152 17.53 -4.16 0.11
C GLN A 152 17.83 -5.59 0.58
N GLN A 153 19.08 -5.89 0.99
CA GLN A 153 19.46 -7.22 1.45
C GLN A 153 18.82 -7.56 2.80
N GLU A 154 18.85 -6.64 3.76
CA GLU A 154 18.19 -6.80 5.06
C GLU A 154 16.70 -7.11 4.90
N TYR A 155 16.01 -6.44 3.93
CA TYR A 155 14.60 -6.72 3.66
C TYR A 155 14.39 -8.09 2.99
N ILE A 156 15.26 -8.50 2.08
CA ILE A 156 15.23 -9.84 1.46
C ILE A 156 15.37 -10.93 2.53
N ASP A 157 16.33 -10.78 3.44
CA ASP A 157 16.57 -11.75 4.50
C ASP A 157 15.37 -11.82 5.45
N PHE A 158 14.80 -10.67 5.83
CA PHE A 158 13.56 -10.61 6.59
C PHE A 158 12.40 -11.35 5.89
N LEU A 159 12.21 -11.17 4.58
CA LEU A 159 11.15 -11.87 3.84
C LEU A 159 11.36 -13.38 3.85
N LYS A 160 12.60 -13.85 3.70
CA LYS A 160 12.94 -15.29 3.74
C LYS A 160 12.61 -15.90 5.10
N ASP A 161 13.02 -15.23 6.18
CA ASP A 161 12.88 -15.73 7.54
C ASP A 161 11.42 -15.80 7.99
N ASN A 162 10.55 -14.98 7.38
CA ASN A 162 9.15 -14.86 7.78
C ASN A 162 8.15 -15.48 6.78
N CYS A 163 8.62 -16.08 5.69
CA CYS A 163 7.75 -16.74 4.72
C CYS A 163 7.08 -17.98 5.28
N GLY A 164 5.77 -18.12 5.04
CA GLY A 164 5.02 -19.36 5.33
C GLY A 164 4.66 -19.56 6.80
N GLN A 165 4.78 -18.55 7.65
CA GLN A 165 4.48 -18.66 9.09
C GLN A 165 3.00 -18.98 9.38
N ALA A 166 2.05 -18.35 8.65
CA ALA A 166 0.62 -18.61 8.80
C ALA A 166 -0.17 -18.29 7.53
N ARG A 167 -1.44 -18.77 7.49
CA ARG A 167 -2.32 -18.61 6.30
C ARG A 167 -2.66 -17.15 5.98
N ASN A 168 -2.87 -16.36 6.99
CA ASN A 168 -3.26 -14.95 6.89
C ASN A 168 -2.07 -13.99 6.88
N ILE A 169 -0.83 -14.51 6.75
CA ILE A 169 0.36 -13.70 6.53
C ILE A 169 0.71 -13.75 5.05
N TYR A 170 0.59 -12.61 4.39
CA TYR A 170 0.91 -12.49 2.97
C TYR A 170 2.28 -11.83 2.80
N ILE A 171 3.26 -12.63 2.43
CA ILE A 171 4.58 -12.15 2.02
C ILE A 171 4.71 -12.35 0.52
N GLN A 172 4.81 -11.25 -0.21
CA GLN A 172 5.03 -11.31 -1.64
C GLN A 172 6.48 -11.71 -1.93
N THR A 173 6.68 -12.97 -2.27
CA THR A 173 8.00 -13.50 -2.62
C THR A 173 8.28 -13.38 -4.11
N PHE A 174 7.27 -13.60 -4.95
CA PHE A 174 7.34 -13.47 -6.39
C PHE A 174 5.97 -13.08 -6.95
N PRO A 175 5.88 -12.23 -8.00
CA PRO A 175 4.62 -11.88 -8.63
C PRO A 175 3.95 -13.11 -9.24
N GLU A 176 2.69 -13.36 -8.93
CA GLU A 176 1.92 -14.52 -9.41
C GLU A 176 1.36 -14.32 -10.82
N CYS A 177 1.33 -13.08 -11.31
CA CYS A 177 0.82 -12.74 -12.63
C CYS A 177 1.62 -11.59 -13.25
N MET A 178 1.45 -11.41 -14.54
CA MET A 178 1.95 -10.22 -15.23
C MET A 178 1.23 -8.97 -14.69
N LEU A 179 1.96 -7.88 -14.55
CA LEU A 179 1.36 -6.60 -14.22
C LEU A 179 0.53 -6.10 -15.40
N GLY A 180 -0.77 -6.37 -15.36
CA GLY A 180 -1.71 -5.94 -16.40
C GLY A 180 -2.05 -4.45 -16.31
N THR A 181 -2.00 -3.89 -15.10
CA THR A 181 -2.23 -2.47 -14.85
C THR A 181 -1.03 -1.87 -14.14
N GLY A 182 -0.52 -0.78 -14.66
CA GLY A 182 0.57 -0.03 -14.05
C GLY A 182 0.11 0.77 -12.83
N CYS A 183 1.01 1.62 -12.34
CA CYS A 183 0.70 2.61 -11.30
C CYS A 183 -0.39 3.58 -11.79
N ILE A 184 -1.26 4.05 -10.87
CA ILE A 184 -2.29 5.07 -11.15
C ILE A 184 -1.72 6.29 -11.89
N ALA A 185 -0.48 6.67 -11.60
CA ALA A 185 0.21 7.77 -12.25
C ALA A 185 0.40 7.57 -13.78
N ALA A 186 0.47 6.32 -14.24
CA ALA A 186 0.62 5.98 -15.65
C ALA A 186 -0.71 5.72 -16.37
N MET A 187 -1.85 5.83 -15.67
CA MET A 187 -3.17 5.66 -16.25
C MET A 187 -3.69 6.97 -16.87
N SER A 188 -4.36 6.88 -18.01
CA SER A 188 -4.93 8.04 -18.71
C SER A 188 -6.01 8.77 -17.88
N ASN A 189 -6.73 8.04 -17.03
CA ASN A 189 -7.81 8.52 -16.16
C ASN A 189 -7.52 8.40 -14.65
N GLY A 190 -6.26 8.14 -14.29
CA GLY A 190 -5.83 8.06 -12.89
C GLY A 190 -5.42 9.42 -12.35
N TYR A 191 -5.91 9.78 -11.16
CA TYR A 191 -5.58 11.04 -10.47
C TYR A 191 -5.51 10.85 -8.97
N VAL A 192 -4.69 11.67 -8.32
CA VAL A 192 -4.67 11.85 -6.88
C VAL A 192 -5.28 13.21 -6.57
N ILE A 193 -6.27 13.24 -5.68
CA ILE A 193 -6.98 14.46 -5.30
C ILE A 193 -6.45 14.92 -3.94
N GLY A 194 -5.95 16.15 -3.89
CA GLY A 194 -5.51 16.81 -2.67
C GLY A 194 -6.66 17.29 -1.81
N SER A 195 -6.34 17.79 -0.61
CA SER A 195 -7.32 18.22 0.40
C SER A 195 -8.18 19.42 -0.01
N CYS A 196 -7.69 20.26 -0.92
CA CYS A 196 -8.42 21.42 -1.44
C CYS A 196 -8.87 21.20 -2.90
N GLY A 197 -8.94 19.93 -3.34
CA GLY A 197 -9.39 19.55 -4.66
C GLY A 197 -8.33 19.64 -5.76
N GLU A 198 -7.07 19.86 -5.41
CA GLU A 198 -5.97 19.84 -6.36
C GLU A 198 -5.82 18.47 -7.00
N LEU A 199 -5.51 18.42 -8.27
CA LEU A 199 -5.24 17.19 -9.01
C LEU A 199 -3.74 16.98 -9.19
N TYR A 200 -3.27 15.79 -8.81
CA TYR A 200 -1.89 15.32 -9.00
C TYR A 200 -1.89 14.01 -9.78
N LEU A 201 -0.75 13.64 -10.35
CA LEU A 201 -0.55 12.35 -11.01
C LEU A 201 0.02 11.28 -10.06
N CYS A 202 0.86 11.68 -9.13
CA CYS A 202 1.58 10.78 -8.22
C CYS A 202 1.32 11.15 -6.76
N TRP A 203 1.22 10.15 -5.89
CA TRP A 203 1.09 10.33 -4.44
C TRP A 203 2.23 11.13 -3.82
N GLU A 204 3.44 10.93 -4.35
CA GLU A 204 4.66 11.61 -3.91
C GLU A 204 4.63 13.13 -4.19
N ASP A 205 3.74 13.56 -5.09
CA ASP A 205 3.65 14.95 -5.51
C ASP A 205 2.63 15.76 -4.69
N VAL A 206 1.83 15.09 -3.83
CA VAL A 206 0.81 15.75 -3.01
C VAL A 206 1.44 16.82 -2.09
N GLY A 207 0.88 18.03 -2.15
CA GLY A 207 1.40 19.19 -1.40
C GLY A 207 2.50 19.98 -2.12
N ASN A 208 2.95 19.55 -3.28
CA ASN A 208 3.85 20.31 -4.13
C ASN A 208 3.05 21.12 -5.18
N SER A 209 3.00 22.44 -5.02
CA SER A 209 2.26 23.34 -5.89
C SER A 209 2.67 23.23 -7.37
N ASP A 210 3.97 22.96 -7.64
CA ASP A 210 4.49 22.85 -8.99
C ASP A 210 4.01 21.59 -9.71
N LYS A 211 3.48 20.61 -8.97
CA LYS A 211 2.97 19.34 -9.47
C LYS A 211 1.44 19.30 -9.62
N ILE A 212 0.76 20.38 -9.27
CA ILE A 212 -0.69 20.52 -9.50
C ILE A 212 -0.94 20.62 -11.00
N ILE A 213 -1.76 19.69 -11.53
CA ILE A 213 -2.15 19.63 -12.94
C ILE A 213 -3.57 20.17 -13.19
N GLY A 214 -4.32 20.40 -12.14
CA GLY A 214 -5.70 20.89 -12.20
C GLY A 214 -6.36 20.94 -10.84
N ASN A 215 -7.68 21.17 -10.84
CA ASN A 215 -8.50 21.13 -9.63
C ASN A 215 -9.88 20.56 -9.98
N ILE A 216 -10.48 19.73 -9.10
CA ILE A 216 -11.76 19.07 -9.36
C ILE A 216 -12.93 20.03 -9.60
N THR A 217 -12.87 21.23 -9.01
CA THR A 217 -13.92 22.25 -9.16
C THR A 217 -13.74 23.15 -10.40
N LYS A 218 -12.48 23.24 -10.90
CA LYS A 218 -12.11 24.12 -12.01
C LYS A 218 -11.74 23.36 -13.29
N GLY A 219 -11.79 22.02 -13.24
CA GLY A 219 -11.32 21.16 -14.32
C GLY A 219 -9.79 21.18 -14.50
N PHE A 220 -9.33 20.72 -15.66
CA PHE A 220 -7.91 20.75 -16.03
C PHE A 220 -7.51 22.17 -16.41
N VAL A 221 -6.96 22.89 -15.44
CA VAL A 221 -6.73 24.34 -15.57
C VAL A 221 -5.45 24.68 -16.30
N ASN A 222 -4.53 23.74 -16.45
CA ASN A 222 -3.21 24.11 -16.98
C ASN A 222 -2.81 23.25 -18.18
N ILE A 223 -3.20 23.72 -19.37
CA ILE A 223 -2.78 23.11 -20.64
C ILE A 223 -1.24 22.98 -20.74
N ASN A 224 -0.50 23.90 -20.09
CA ASN A 224 0.96 23.87 -20.06
C ASN A 224 1.52 22.69 -19.25
N LYS A 225 0.69 22.02 -18.43
CA LYS A 225 1.09 20.82 -17.65
C LYS A 225 0.61 19.49 -18.25
N ILE A 226 -0.02 19.51 -19.41
CA ILE A 226 -0.42 18.29 -20.13
C ILE A 226 0.80 17.43 -20.48
N HIS A 227 1.96 18.06 -20.69
CA HIS A 227 3.23 17.36 -20.91
C HIS A 227 3.67 16.53 -19.70
N GLU A 228 3.33 16.93 -18.48
CA GLU A 228 3.63 16.13 -17.29
C GLU A 228 2.85 14.81 -17.35
N LYS A 229 1.58 14.85 -17.73
CA LYS A 229 0.78 13.64 -17.94
C LYS A 229 1.33 12.76 -19.06
N ALA A 230 1.76 13.36 -20.17
CA ALA A 230 2.41 12.64 -21.27
C ALA A 230 3.70 11.94 -20.83
N LYS A 231 4.51 12.56 -19.95
CA LYS A 231 5.70 11.92 -19.36
C LYS A 231 5.32 10.64 -18.60
N PHE A 232 4.22 10.66 -17.83
CA PHE A 232 3.78 9.48 -17.06
C PHE A 232 3.17 8.40 -17.95
N ILE A 233 2.42 8.74 -18.99
CA ILE A 233 1.73 7.78 -19.87
C ILE A 233 2.69 7.20 -20.90
N SER A 234 3.33 8.06 -21.68
CA SER A 234 4.17 7.65 -22.82
C SER A 234 5.66 7.70 -22.50
N GLY A 235 6.10 8.71 -21.72
CA GLY A 235 7.51 8.91 -21.38
C GLY A 235 8.06 7.90 -20.37
N ASN A 236 7.18 7.16 -19.70
CA ASN A 236 7.52 6.12 -18.72
C ASN A 236 7.68 4.71 -19.33
N ASP A 237 7.54 4.54 -20.63
CA ASP A 237 7.60 3.22 -21.26
C ASP A 237 8.93 2.51 -20.94
N PRO A 238 8.90 1.38 -20.19
CA PRO A 238 10.10 0.65 -19.83
C PRO A 238 10.76 -0.06 -21.03
N THR A 239 10.05 -0.26 -22.14
CA THR A 239 10.61 -0.89 -23.35
C THR A 239 11.60 0.04 -24.05
N LEU A 240 11.56 1.33 -23.77
CA LEU A 240 12.52 2.32 -24.27
C LEU A 240 13.83 2.35 -23.45
N ASP A 241 13.86 1.68 -22.30
CA ASP A 241 15.06 1.52 -21.47
C ASP A 241 15.77 0.23 -21.87
N THR A 242 17.05 0.32 -22.29
CA THR A 242 17.84 -0.82 -22.78
C THR A 242 17.98 -1.94 -21.75
N LYS A 243 18.04 -1.60 -20.45
CA LYS A 243 18.12 -2.58 -19.36
C LYS A 243 16.79 -3.30 -19.15
N CYS A 244 15.68 -2.59 -19.26
CA CYS A 244 14.34 -3.15 -19.09
C CYS A 244 13.89 -3.93 -20.32
N LYS A 245 14.13 -3.42 -21.53
CA LYS A 245 13.77 -4.05 -22.81
C LYS A 245 14.26 -5.50 -22.94
N ASN A 246 15.47 -5.76 -22.46
CA ASN A 246 16.09 -7.07 -22.53
C ASN A 246 15.94 -7.89 -21.25
N CYS A 247 15.07 -7.45 -20.33
CA CYS A 247 14.92 -8.09 -19.03
C CYS A 247 13.79 -9.11 -19.03
N LEU A 248 14.10 -10.37 -18.71
CA LEU A 248 13.10 -11.46 -18.58
C LEU A 248 12.00 -11.16 -17.54
N PHE A 249 12.30 -10.29 -16.56
CA PHE A 249 11.34 -9.94 -15.52
C PHE A 249 10.43 -8.76 -15.87
N LEU A 250 10.62 -8.15 -17.04
CA LEU A 250 9.80 -6.98 -17.42
C LEU A 250 8.30 -7.25 -17.32
N PRO A 251 7.76 -8.40 -17.78
CA PRO A 251 6.32 -8.68 -17.70
C PRO A 251 5.77 -8.70 -16.28
N VAL A 252 6.55 -9.15 -15.31
CA VAL A 252 6.11 -9.26 -13.90
C VAL A 252 6.58 -8.06 -13.04
N CYS A 253 7.58 -7.30 -13.51
CA CYS A 253 8.13 -6.14 -12.83
C CYS A 253 7.48 -4.83 -13.28
N GLY A 254 6.99 -4.76 -14.53
CA GLY A 254 6.43 -3.54 -15.12
C GLY A 254 7.42 -2.39 -15.26
N GLY A 255 8.73 -2.64 -15.06
CA GLY A 255 9.77 -1.61 -15.16
C GLY A 255 9.95 -0.74 -13.92
N GLY A 256 9.36 -1.10 -12.78
CA GLY A 256 9.50 -0.39 -11.50
C GLY A 256 8.60 0.85 -11.38
N CYS A 257 8.92 1.73 -10.45
CA CYS A 257 8.11 2.92 -10.16
C CYS A 257 8.17 3.96 -11.30
N PRO A 258 7.02 4.33 -11.91
CA PRO A 258 6.95 5.35 -12.96
C PRO A 258 7.51 6.69 -12.53
N GLY A 259 7.20 7.16 -11.33
CA GLY A 259 7.70 8.43 -10.80
C GLY A 259 9.22 8.46 -10.70
N LYS A 260 9.84 7.39 -10.18
CA LYS A 260 11.30 7.25 -10.11
C LYS A 260 11.92 7.18 -11.53
N ARG A 261 11.28 6.47 -12.47
CA ARG A 261 11.74 6.39 -13.86
C ARG A 261 11.74 7.78 -14.54
N ILE A 262 10.70 8.56 -14.33
CA ILE A 262 10.61 9.92 -14.87
C ILE A 262 11.66 10.83 -14.26
N LYS A 263 11.86 10.75 -12.93
CA LYS A 263 12.92 11.50 -12.23
C LYS A 263 14.31 11.13 -12.75
N ASN A 264 14.56 9.84 -13.07
CA ASN A 264 15.83 9.42 -13.70
C ASN A 264 15.98 9.94 -15.12
N LYS A 265 14.90 9.95 -15.90
CA LYS A 265 14.95 10.29 -17.34
C LYS A 265 15.01 11.80 -17.59
N TYR A 266 14.29 12.59 -16.80
CA TYR A 266 14.11 14.03 -16.99
C TYR A 266 14.70 14.89 -15.86
N GLY A 267 15.28 14.28 -14.84
CA GLY A 267 15.90 14.93 -13.70
C GLY A 267 17.36 14.52 -13.52
N ILE A 268 17.91 14.89 -12.37
CA ILE A 268 19.30 14.59 -11.98
C ILE A 268 19.44 13.33 -11.11
N TYR A 269 18.33 12.63 -10.87
CA TYR A 269 18.30 11.50 -9.95
C TYR A 269 18.71 10.19 -10.62
N GLN A 270 19.20 9.25 -9.80
CA GLN A 270 19.59 7.90 -10.24
C GLN A 270 19.01 6.84 -9.30
N TYR A 271 17.69 6.70 -9.30
CA TYR A 271 17.03 5.66 -8.52
C TYR A 271 17.26 4.27 -9.10
N ASN A 272 17.46 3.28 -8.24
CA ASN A 272 17.35 1.89 -8.63
C ASN A 272 15.88 1.55 -8.91
N LEU A 273 15.58 1.16 -10.15
CA LEU A 273 14.23 0.80 -10.59
C LEU A 273 13.96 -0.70 -10.48
N CYS A 274 14.99 -1.50 -10.21
CA CYS A 274 14.85 -2.96 -10.15
C CYS A 274 14.18 -3.41 -8.85
N THR A 275 13.33 -4.43 -8.95
CA THR A 275 12.71 -5.08 -7.79
C THR A 275 13.72 -5.92 -7.03
N TYR A 276 13.46 -6.15 -5.74
CA TYR A 276 14.34 -6.90 -4.85
C TYR A 276 14.54 -8.35 -5.27
N PHE A 277 13.52 -9.03 -5.80
CA PHE A 277 13.63 -10.44 -6.22
C PHE A 277 14.55 -10.67 -7.41
N LYS A 278 14.99 -9.62 -8.10
CA LYS A 278 15.90 -9.68 -9.24
C LYS A 278 17.38 -9.59 -8.84
N THR A 279 17.67 -9.35 -7.57
CA THR A 279 19.04 -9.08 -7.10
C THR A 279 19.83 -10.37 -6.94
N GLY A 280 20.95 -10.52 -7.66
CA GLY A 280 21.88 -11.64 -7.53
C GLY A 280 21.25 -13.03 -7.71
N ASN A 281 21.59 -13.98 -6.82
CA ASN A 281 21.06 -15.34 -6.81
C ASN A 281 19.69 -15.45 -6.08
N GLU A 282 19.14 -14.35 -5.64
CA GLU A 282 17.93 -14.33 -4.80
C GLU A 282 16.69 -14.85 -5.52
N ILE A 283 16.62 -14.71 -6.85
CA ILE A 283 15.47 -15.22 -7.61
C ILE A 283 15.24 -16.71 -7.39
N LYS A 284 16.31 -17.53 -7.33
CA LYS A 284 16.18 -18.97 -7.09
C LYS A 284 15.59 -19.24 -5.71
N ASN A 285 16.03 -18.50 -4.71
CA ASN A 285 15.52 -18.60 -3.34
C ASN A 285 14.03 -18.19 -3.28
N PHE A 286 13.65 -17.06 -3.86
CA PHE A 286 12.27 -16.62 -3.91
C PHE A 286 11.35 -17.59 -4.67
N LEU A 287 11.79 -18.15 -5.79
CA LEU A 287 11.03 -19.16 -6.53
C LEU A 287 10.82 -20.43 -5.70
N ASN A 288 11.87 -20.90 -4.99
CA ASN A 288 11.75 -22.07 -4.11
C ASN A 288 10.77 -21.82 -2.96
N ILE A 289 10.83 -20.66 -2.31
CA ILE A 289 9.90 -20.28 -1.25
C ILE A 289 8.48 -20.21 -1.80
N HIS A 290 8.28 -19.51 -2.92
CA HIS A 290 6.99 -19.37 -3.58
C HIS A 290 6.38 -20.74 -3.93
N TYR A 291 7.18 -21.63 -4.51
CA TYR A 291 6.75 -22.99 -4.83
C TYR A 291 6.34 -23.80 -3.59
N THR A 292 7.10 -23.68 -2.50
CA THR A 292 6.77 -24.34 -1.22
C THR A 292 5.45 -23.82 -0.65
N MET A 293 5.22 -22.50 -0.71
CA MET A 293 3.96 -21.88 -0.28
C MET A 293 2.78 -22.33 -1.14
N LEU A 294 2.94 -22.44 -2.45
CA LEU A 294 1.89 -22.95 -3.35
C LEU A 294 1.53 -24.41 -3.05
N LYS A 295 2.53 -25.26 -2.80
CA LYS A 295 2.30 -26.65 -2.39
C LYS A 295 1.52 -26.77 -1.09
N SER A 296 1.84 -25.98 -0.09
CA SER A 296 1.11 -25.97 1.19
C SER A 296 -0.35 -25.55 1.01
N LYS A 297 -0.61 -24.49 0.21
CA LYS A 297 -1.98 -24.05 -0.13
C LYS A 297 -2.77 -25.13 -0.89
N THR A 298 -2.14 -25.90 -1.79
CA THR A 298 -2.78 -26.96 -2.58
C THR A 298 -3.13 -28.17 -1.73
N ASN A 299 -2.26 -28.56 -0.80
CA ASN A 299 -2.51 -29.65 0.14
C ASN A 299 -3.67 -29.34 1.10
N LEU A 300 -3.86 -28.09 1.45
CA LEU A 300 -4.94 -27.63 2.31
C LEU A 300 -6.30 -27.60 1.62
N LYS A 301 -6.34 -27.38 0.28
CA LYS A 301 -7.59 -27.52 -0.51
C LYS A 301 -8.05 -28.96 -0.66
N LYS A 302 -7.15 -29.95 -0.55
CA LYS A 302 -7.47 -31.38 -0.60
C LYS A 302 -8.02 -31.94 0.72
N ILE A 303 -7.86 -31.20 1.83
CA ILE A 303 -8.35 -31.63 3.17
C ILE A 303 -9.72 -31.02 3.49
N SER A 304 -10.22 -30.10 2.64
CA SER A 304 -11.50 -29.38 2.82
C SER A 304 -12.57 -29.79 1.79
N ILE A 305 -12.53 -31.05 1.29
CA ILE A 305 -13.60 -31.67 0.48
C ILE A 305 -14.19 -32.83 1.29
#